data_17ed4736a0bc233cd2c162bfda2bbc2a
#
_entry.id   17ed4736a0bc233cd2c162bfda2bbc2a
#
_cell.length_a   1.000
_cell.length_b   1.000
_cell.length_c   1.000
_cell.angle_alpha   90.00
_cell.angle_beta   90.00
_cell.angle_gamma   90.00
#
_symmetry.space_group_name_H-M   'P 1'
#
loop_
_entity.id
_entity.type
_entity.pdbx_description
1 polymer ?
#
loop_
_entity_poly.entity_id
_entity_poly.type
_entity_poly.pdbx_seq_one_letter_code
_entity_poly.pdbx_strand_id
1 'polypeptide(L)'
;MDGVHDMGGMDGFGKVEVEQNEPPFHAPWEGRVLAMQRAMGYAGAWHIDHSRFAQEQLAPLDYLGSSYYQRWMLAMEKNVTERGFATPDELKAGHARTPGKSLPRKLTPDVVGAGMSRSSFYRQQQGPQKFQHGDKVRTKNIHPASHTRLPRYARDKVGVVEMCHGCHMYPDSVAADKGDNPQWLYTVVFDSRELWGPDADPTLKISIDAFEPYLEPA
;
A
#
# COMPACT_ATOMS: atom_id res chain seq x y z
N MET A 1 9.71 0.51 -3.36
CA MET A 1 10.67 0.18 -4.43
C MET A 1 10.27 0.89 -5.72
N ASP A 2 11.17 1.02 -6.67
CA ASP A 2 10.84 1.50 -8.01
C ASP A 2 10.38 0.32 -8.86
N GLY A 3 9.19 0.43 -9.45
CA GLY A 3 8.61 -0.64 -10.26
C GLY A 3 7.43 -0.14 -11.08
N VAL A 4 6.86 -1.01 -11.90
CA VAL A 4 5.73 -0.68 -12.80
C VAL A 4 4.43 -0.33 -12.06
N HIS A 5 4.35 -0.62 -10.77
CA HIS A 5 3.21 -0.24 -9.91
C HIS A 5 3.15 1.27 -9.63
N ASP A 6 4.30 1.97 -9.72
CA ASP A 6 4.43 3.40 -9.42
C ASP A 6 4.19 4.23 -10.69
N MET A 7 2.92 4.25 -11.13
CA MET A 7 2.46 4.84 -12.38
C MET A 7 1.99 6.29 -12.25
N GLY A 8 2.04 6.86 -11.05
CA GLY A 8 1.64 8.24 -10.83
C GLY A 8 2.41 9.21 -11.73
N GLY A 9 1.70 10.11 -12.43
CA GLY A 9 2.28 11.06 -13.37
C GLY A 9 2.77 10.47 -14.70
N MET A 10 2.42 9.23 -15.02
CA MET A 10 2.72 8.63 -16.33
C MET A 10 1.52 8.81 -17.27
N ASP A 11 1.83 9.15 -18.54
CA ASP A 11 0.86 9.22 -19.61
C ASP A 11 0.67 7.87 -20.34
N GLY A 12 -0.31 7.80 -21.23
CA GLY A 12 -0.49 6.68 -22.15
C GLY A 12 -1.52 5.62 -21.72
N PHE A 13 -2.15 5.78 -20.55
CA PHE A 13 -3.20 4.85 -20.09
C PHE A 13 -4.59 5.13 -20.65
N GLY A 14 -4.73 6.23 -21.41
CA GLY A 14 -6.01 6.62 -21.99
C GLY A 14 -6.99 7.23 -20.98
N LYS A 15 -8.23 7.40 -21.43
CA LYS A 15 -9.31 7.93 -20.59
C LYS A 15 -9.81 6.82 -19.64
N VAL A 16 -10.12 7.19 -18.41
CA VAL A 16 -10.80 6.28 -17.48
C VAL A 16 -12.18 5.93 -18.02
N GLU A 17 -12.40 4.63 -18.27
CA GLU A 17 -13.70 4.09 -18.65
C GLU A 17 -14.49 3.73 -17.39
N VAL A 18 -15.61 4.41 -17.19
CA VAL A 18 -16.50 4.16 -16.04
C VAL A 18 -17.52 3.12 -16.43
N GLU A 19 -17.47 1.96 -15.79
CA GLU A 19 -18.46 0.91 -15.96
C GLU A 19 -19.79 1.33 -15.29
N GLN A 20 -20.89 1.27 -16.04
CA GLN A 20 -22.20 1.61 -15.53
C GLN A 20 -22.79 0.40 -14.77
N ASN A 21 -23.26 0.63 -13.54
CA ASN A 21 -23.78 -0.41 -12.66
C ASN A 21 -22.75 -1.51 -12.36
N GLU A 22 -21.49 -1.15 -12.19
CA GLU A 22 -20.41 -2.07 -11.88
C GLU A 22 -20.78 -2.99 -10.70
N PRO A 23 -20.73 -4.32 -10.87
CA PRO A 23 -20.98 -5.24 -9.78
C PRO A 23 -19.83 -5.23 -8.77
N PRO A 24 -20.08 -5.57 -7.48
CA PRO A 24 -18.98 -5.65 -6.49
C PRO A 24 -17.87 -6.65 -6.88
N PHE A 25 -18.23 -7.67 -7.66
CA PHE A 25 -17.32 -8.68 -8.21
C PHE A 25 -17.79 -9.08 -9.61
N HIS A 26 -16.88 -9.09 -10.58
CA HIS A 26 -17.18 -9.54 -11.95
C HIS A 26 -17.25 -11.07 -12.06
N ALA A 27 -16.66 -11.79 -11.09
CA ALA A 27 -16.72 -13.25 -11.03
C ALA A 27 -16.70 -13.74 -9.58
N PRO A 28 -17.29 -14.92 -9.27
CA PRO A 28 -17.37 -15.44 -7.90
C PRO A 28 -16.02 -15.66 -7.21
N TRP A 29 -14.95 -15.92 -7.96
CA TRP A 29 -13.62 -16.12 -7.41
C TRP A 29 -13.02 -14.85 -6.81
N GLU A 30 -13.39 -13.67 -7.29
CA GLU A 30 -12.89 -12.37 -6.79
C GLU A 30 -13.34 -12.14 -5.33
N GLY A 31 -14.59 -12.47 -5.02
CA GLY A 31 -15.08 -12.43 -3.65
C GLY A 31 -14.35 -13.40 -2.73
N ARG A 32 -13.91 -14.57 -3.23
CA ARG A 32 -13.08 -15.50 -2.47
C ARG A 32 -11.69 -14.94 -2.20
N VAL A 33 -11.07 -14.28 -3.17
CA VAL A 33 -9.77 -13.61 -3.00
C VAL A 33 -9.87 -12.53 -1.92
N LEU A 34 -10.90 -11.68 -1.97
CA LEU A 34 -11.14 -10.70 -0.92
C LEU A 34 -11.29 -11.36 0.45
N ALA A 35 -12.13 -12.41 0.55
CA ALA A 35 -12.38 -13.11 1.81
C ALA A 35 -11.11 -13.74 2.38
N MET A 36 -10.32 -14.42 1.56
CA MET A 36 -9.04 -15.02 1.97
C MET A 36 -8.05 -13.95 2.44
N GLN A 37 -7.88 -12.86 1.69
CA GLN A 37 -7.00 -11.77 2.07
C GLN A 37 -7.39 -11.15 3.42
N ARG A 38 -8.69 -10.97 3.67
CA ARG A 38 -9.21 -10.47 4.94
C ARG A 38 -9.02 -11.47 6.07
N ALA A 39 -9.27 -12.76 5.82
CA ALA A 39 -9.08 -13.82 6.79
C ALA A 39 -7.61 -13.95 7.23
N MET A 40 -6.68 -13.91 6.29
CA MET A 40 -5.24 -13.98 6.59
C MET A 40 -4.75 -12.76 7.37
N GLY A 41 -5.20 -11.55 7.01
CA GLY A 41 -4.90 -10.33 7.75
C GLY A 41 -5.47 -10.38 9.19
N TYR A 42 -6.75 -10.77 9.35
CA TYR A 42 -7.37 -10.94 10.67
C TYR A 42 -6.65 -12.00 11.51
N ALA A 43 -6.25 -13.10 10.90
CA ALA A 43 -5.56 -14.18 11.56
C ALA A 43 -4.11 -13.81 11.99
N GLY A 44 -3.60 -12.67 11.57
CA GLY A 44 -2.25 -12.20 11.89
C GLY A 44 -1.16 -12.85 11.03
N ALA A 45 -1.52 -13.39 9.86
CA ALA A 45 -0.55 -13.98 8.95
C ALA A 45 0.37 -12.93 8.32
N TRP A 46 -0.19 -11.76 7.98
CA TRP A 46 0.53 -10.59 7.48
C TRP A 46 -0.31 -9.31 7.60
N HIS A 47 0.36 -8.17 7.47
CA HIS A 47 -0.24 -6.85 7.44
C HIS A 47 -0.59 -6.41 6.00
N ILE A 48 -1.42 -5.36 5.84
CA ILE A 48 -1.77 -4.82 4.52
C ILE A 48 -0.53 -4.38 3.72
N ASP A 49 0.51 -3.87 4.38
CA ASP A 49 1.72 -3.40 3.71
C ASP A 49 2.56 -4.54 3.14
N HIS A 50 2.52 -5.74 3.75
CA HIS A 50 3.07 -6.94 3.13
C HIS A 50 2.31 -7.32 1.84
N SER A 51 0.97 -7.19 1.86
CA SER A 51 0.16 -7.47 0.67
C SER A 51 0.44 -6.46 -0.44
N ARG A 52 0.62 -5.19 -0.11
CA ARG A 52 1.01 -4.14 -1.05
C ARG A 52 2.39 -4.42 -1.64
N PHE A 53 3.36 -4.69 -0.77
CA PHE A 53 4.72 -4.99 -1.21
C PHE A 53 4.80 -6.24 -2.09
N ALA A 54 4.04 -7.30 -1.76
CA ALA A 54 3.96 -8.48 -2.61
C ALA A 54 3.39 -8.18 -4.01
N GLN A 55 2.41 -7.27 -4.12
CA GLN A 55 1.92 -6.81 -5.42
C GLN A 55 2.97 -5.98 -6.18
N GLU A 56 3.69 -5.10 -5.49
CA GLU A 56 4.75 -4.28 -6.06
C GLU A 56 5.91 -5.10 -6.63
N GLN A 57 6.10 -6.32 -6.12
CA GLN A 57 7.13 -7.26 -6.55
C GLN A 57 6.70 -8.20 -7.69
N LEU A 58 5.46 -8.11 -8.17
CA LEU A 58 5.03 -8.90 -9.32
C LEU A 58 5.86 -8.55 -10.56
N ALA A 59 6.07 -9.54 -11.43
CA ALA A 59 6.71 -9.28 -12.71
C ALA A 59 5.91 -8.22 -13.50
N PRO A 60 6.55 -7.34 -14.27
CA PRO A 60 5.88 -6.25 -14.96
C PRO A 60 4.68 -6.66 -15.81
N LEU A 61 4.78 -7.77 -16.52
CA LEU A 61 3.67 -8.30 -17.34
C LEU A 61 2.51 -8.79 -16.48
N ASP A 62 2.79 -9.43 -15.35
CA ASP A 62 1.76 -9.91 -14.42
C ASP A 62 1.05 -8.71 -13.75
N TYR A 63 1.82 -7.70 -13.34
CA TYR A 63 1.23 -6.51 -12.70
C TYR A 63 0.33 -5.73 -13.66
N LEU A 64 0.80 -5.44 -14.88
CA LEU A 64 0.07 -4.63 -15.85
C LEU A 64 -1.03 -5.39 -16.57
N GLY A 65 -0.85 -6.69 -16.81
CA GLY A 65 -1.81 -7.53 -17.53
C GLY A 65 -2.90 -8.15 -16.66
N SER A 66 -2.81 -8.03 -15.34
CA SER A 66 -3.78 -8.63 -14.42
C SER A 66 -4.91 -7.69 -14.05
N SER A 67 -6.11 -8.23 -13.85
CA SER A 67 -7.21 -7.52 -13.21
C SER A 67 -6.89 -7.21 -11.74
N TYR A 68 -7.72 -6.37 -11.09
CA TYR A 68 -7.51 -5.96 -9.70
C TYR A 68 -7.38 -7.16 -8.75
N TYR A 69 -8.34 -8.09 -8.77
CA TYR A 69 -8.30 -9.27 -7.90
C TYR A 69 -7.31 -10.34 -8.35
N GLN A 70 -6.92 -10.38 -9.63
CA GLN A 70 -5.81 -11.22 -10.08
C GLN A 70 -4.48 -10.80 -9.43
N ARG A 71 -4.18 -9.50 -9.39
CA ARG A 71 -2.99 -9.00 -8.67
C ARG A 71 -3.01 -9.37 -7.19
N TRP A 72 -4.17 -9.29 -6.55
CA TRP A 72 -4.33 -9.71 -5.15
C TRP A 72 -4.06 -11.21 -4.97
N MET A 73 -4.57 -12.03 -5.89
CA MET A 73 -4.36 -13.48 -5.86
C MET A 73 -2.87 -13.83 -6.01
N LEU A 74 -2.19 -13.28 -7.02
CA LEU A 74 -0.77 -13.51 -7.25
C LEU A 74 0.08 -13.06 -6.04
N ALA A 75 -0.22 -11.90 -5.47
CA ALA A 75 0.45 -11.42 -4.26
C ALA A 75 0.16 -12.31 -3.04
N MET A 76 -1.05 -12.86 -2.95
CA MET A 76 -1.40 -13.79 -1.88
C MET A 76 -0.68 -15.13 -2.02
N GLU A 77 -0.57 -15.68 -3.23
CA GLU A 77 0.23 -16.88 -3.51
C GLU A 77 1.69 -16.70 -3.10
N LYS A 78 2.27 -15.53 -3.42
CA LYS A 78 3.62 -15.16 -2.97
C LYS A 78 3.71 -15.13 -1.44
N ASN A 79 2.80 -14.42 -0.77
CA ASN A 79 2.81 -14.30 0.69
C ASN A 79 2.62 -15.65 1.40
N VAL A 80 1.69 -16.51 0.94
CA VAL A 80 1.47 -17.82 1.57
C VAL A 80 2.69 -18.72 1.42
N THR A 81 3.38 -18.63 0.28
CA THR A 81 4.58 -19.43 0.00
C THR A 81 5.77 -18.93 0.84
N GLU A 82 6.09 -17.65 0.77
CA GLU A 82 7.25 -17.07 1.47
C GLU A 82 7.11 -17.14 2.99
N ARG A 83 5.89 -17.09 3.50
CA ARG A 83 5.61 -17.20 4.95
C ARG A 83 5.35 -18.64 5.40
N GLY A 84 5.47 -19.62 4.50
CA GLY A 84 5.38 -21.04 4.80
C GLY A 84 3.99 -21.53 5.23
N PHE A 85 2.93 -20.95 4.66
CA PHE A 85 1.55 -21.43 4.82
C PHE A 85 1.17 -22.49 3.79
N ALA A 86 1.78 -22.45 2.61
CA ALA A 86 1.68 -23.46 1.57
C ALA A 86 2.98 -23.54 0.79
N THR A 87 3.27 -24.70 0.23
CA THR A 87 4.40 -24.89 -0.69
C THR A 87 3.94 -24.64 -2.14
N PRO A 88 4.87 -24.33 -3.07
CA PRO A 88 4.54 -24.23 -4.50
C PRO A 88 3.88 -25.51 -5.04
N ASP A 89 4.31 -26.69 -4.56
CA ASP A 89 3.73 -27.97 -4.96
C ASP A 89 2.29 -28.16 -4.48
N GLU A 90 1.95 -27.67 -3.27
CA GLU A 90 0.59 -27.70 -2.74
C GLU A 90 -0.32 -26.75 -3.52
N LEU A 91 0.18 -25.55 -3.86
CA LEU A 91 -0.56 -24.60 -4.70
C LEU A 91 -0.85 -25.22 -6.08
N LYS A 92 0.16 -25.81 -6.71
CA LYS A 92 0.02 -26.48 -8.01
C LYS A 92 -0.93 -27.69 -7.95
N ALA A 93 -0.90 -28.44 -6.85
CA ALA A 93 -1.75 -29.62 -6.66
C ALA A 93 -3.19 -29.25 -6.27
N GLY A 94 -3.42 -28.03 -5.77
CA GLY A 94 -4.72 -27.57 -5.29
C GLY A 94 -5.18 -28.21 -3.95
N HIS A 95 -4.27 -28.86 -3.23
CA HIS A 95 -4.56 -29.45 -1.92
C HIS A 95 -3.31 -29.48 -1.02
N ALA A 96 -3.55 -29.42 0.30
CA ALA A 96 -2.51 -29.52 1.30
C ALA A 96 -1.91 -30.93 1.34
N ARG A 97 -0.61 -31.04 1.51
CA ARG A 97 0.16 -32.29 1.71
C ARG A 97 0.70 -32.44 3.11
N THR A 98 0.79 -31.33 3.82
CA THR A 98 1.29 -31.26 5.19
C THR A 98 0.28 -30.55 6.08
N PRO A 99 0.33 -30.76 7.41
CA PRO A 99 -0.51 -29.98 8.34
C PRO A 99 -0.29 -28.50 8.19
N GLY A 100 -1.40 -27.72 8.19
CA GLY A 100 -1.33 -26.28 8.07
C GLY A 100 -0.62 -25.61 9.26
N LYS A 101 0.04 -24.48 8.99
CA LYS A 101 0.66 -23.64 10.00
C LYS A 101 -0.40 -23.06 10.93
N SER A 102 -0.18 -23.16 12.24
CA SER A 102 -1.08 -22.56 13.23
C SER A 102 -1.05 -21.03 13.15
N LEU A 103 -2.20 -20.41 13.29
CA LEU A 103 -2.39 -18.96 13.32
C LEU A 103 -2.94 -18.53 14.70
N PRO A 104 -2.63 -17.32 15.18
CA PRO A 104 -3.08 -16.83 16.49
C PRO A 104 -4.59 -16.79 16.65
N ARG A 105 -5.33 -16.58 15.57
CA ARG A 105 -6.81 -16.50 15.57
C ARG A 105 -7.37 -16.90 14.22
N LYS A 106 -8.65 -17.23 14.21
CA LYS A 106 -9.40 -17.65 13.03
C LYS A 106 -10.57 -16.68 12.82
N LEU A 107 -10.77 -16.24 11.58
CA LEU A 107 -11.96 -15.48 11.21
C LEU A 107 -13.14 -16.45 11.07
N THR A 108 -14.13 -16.34 11.97
CA THR A 108 -15.36 -17.13 11.94
C THR A 108 -16.55 -16.22 11.64
N PRO A 109 -17.68 -16.75 11.15
CA PRO A 109 -18.84 -15.93 10.75
C PRO A 109 -19.36 -14.96 11.81
N ASP A 110 -19.31 -15.37 13.08
CA ASP A 110 -19.77 -14.56 14.23
C ASP A 110 -18.87 -13.34 14.52
N VAL A 111 -17.59 -13.38 14.13
CA VAL A 111 -16.65 -12.27 14.34
C VAL A 111 -16.34 -11.47 13.08
N VAL A 112 -16.92 -11.82 11.93
CA VAL A 112 -16.66 -11.11 10.66
C VAL A 112 -16.95 -9.62 10.78
N GLY A 113 -18.08 -9.23 11.38
CA GLY A 113 -18.44 -7.81 11.55
C GLY A 113 -17.38 -7.01 12.30
N ALA A 114 -16.93 -7.54 13.45
CA ALA A 114 -15.85 -6.91 14.23
C ALA A 114 -14.49 -7.01 13.52
N GLY A 115 -14.21 -8.14 12.86
CA GLY A 115 -12.96 -8.36 12.13
C GLY A 115 -12.82 -7.54 10.85
N MET A 116 -13.95 -7.05 10.28
CA MET A 116 -13.97 -6.17 9.12
C MET A 116 -13.94 -4.69 9.49
N SER A 117 -14.20 -4.34 10.74
CA SER A 117 -14.00 -2.97 11.20
C SER A 117 -12.52 -2.59 11.03
N ARG A 118 -12.30 -1.37 10.54
CA ARG A 118 -10.93 -0.88 10.27
C ARG A 118 -10.16 -0.78 11.59
N SER A 119 -9.07 -1.50 11.71
CA SER A 119 -8.09 -1.27 12.78
C SER A 119 -7.46 0.10 12.59
N SER A 120 -7.26 0.81 13.70
CA SER A 120 -6.55 2.09 13.65
C SER A 120 -5.06 1.85 13.33
N PHE A 121 -4.56 2.58 12.34
CA PHE A 121 -3.11 2.67 12.07
C PHE A 121 -2.42 3.70 12.94
N TYR A 122 -3.18 4.53 13.66
CA TYR A 122 -2.67 5.51 14.60
C TYR A 122 -1.91 4.83 15.74
N ARG A 123 -0.82 5.47 16.16
CA ARG A 123 0.01 5.05 17.29
C ARG A 123 0.28 6.23 18.21
N GLN A 124 0.61 5.92 19.47
CA GLN A 124 1.04 6.94 20.41
C GLN A 124 2.25 7.69 19.86
N GLN A 125 2.26 8.99 20.07
CA GLN A 125 3.32 9.89 19.61
C GLN A 125 4.70 9.46 20.13
N GLN A 126 5.69 9.54 19.25
CA GLN A 126 7.09 9.25 19.51
C GLN A 126 7.91 10.54 19.34
N GLY A 127 7.98 11.33 20.40
CA GLY A 127 8.66 12.63 20.35
C GLY A 127 7.86 13.76 19.65
N PRO A 128 8.45 14.97 19.51
CA PRO A 128 7.80 16.09 18.86
C PRO A 128 7.79 15.94 17.34
N GLN A 129 6.75 16.50 16.70
CA GLN A 129 6.71 16.66 15.24
C GLN A 129 7.79 17.67 14.79
N LYS A 130 8.37 17.42 13.59
CA LYS A 130 9.38 18.33 13.01
C LYS A 130 8.78 19.46 12.19
N PHE A 131 7.60 19.23 11.61
CA PHE A 131 6.97 20.18 10.69
C PHE A 131 5.60 20.60 11.18
N GLN A 132 5.21 21.83 10.83
CA GLN A 132 3.92 22.43 11.19
C GLN A 132 3.17 22.87 9.92
N HIS A 133 1.88 23.19 10.08
CA HIS A 133 1.08 23.76 8.99
C HIS A 133 1.77 25.00 8.40
N GLY A 134 1.90 25.05 7.10
CA GLY A 134 2.55 26.12 6.35
C GLY A 134 4.05 25.96 6.11
N ASP A 135 4.70 25.00 6.77
CA ASP A 135 6.12 24.75 6.53
C ASP A 135 6.36 24.27 5.10
N LYS A 136 7.40 24.82 4.47
CA LYS A 136 7.90 24.28 3.20
C LYS A 136 8.81 23.09 3.48
N VAL A 137 8.52 21.99 2.81
CA VAL A 137 9.27 20.75 2.92
C VAL A 137 9.66 20.24 1.54
N ARG A 138 10.81 19.59 1.48
CA ARG A 138 11.25 18.83 0.32
C ARG A 138 11.08 17.33 0.60
N THR A 139 10.47 16.62 -0.33
CA THR A 139 10.50 15.16 -0.30
C THR A 139 11.84 14.65 -0.74
N LYS A 140 12.37 13.67 -0.02
CA LYS A 140 13.68 13.09 -0.33
C LYS A 140 13.66 12.31 -1.64
N ASN A 141 14.76 12.38 -2.39
CA ASN A 141 14.98 11.52 -3.55
C ASN A 141 15.50 10.15 -3.10
N ILE A 142 14.60 9.25 -2.72
CA ILE A 142 14.92 7.92 -2.20
C ILE A 142 14.52 6.82 -3.19
N HIS A 143 15.33 5.76 -3.25
CA HIS A 143 15.11 4.58 -4.10
C HIS A 143 15.23 3.30 -3.27
N PRO A 144 14.31 3.06 -2.31
CA PRO A 144 14.40 1.89 -1.45
C PRO A 144 14.15 0.60 -2.25
N ALA A 145 14.88 -0.46 -1.92
CA ALA A 145 14.65 -1.79 -2.48
C ALA A 145 13.38 -2.45 -1.91
N SER A 146 12.86 -1.94 -0.80
CA SER A 146 11.64 -2.40 -0.11
C SER A 146 10.44 -1.52 -0.42
N HIS A 147 9.32 -1.81 0.25
CA HIS A 147 8.10 -1.01 0.18
C HIS A 147 8.33 0.43 0.61
N THR A 148 7.67 1.37 -0.06
CA THR A 148 7.57 2.78 0.34
C THR A 148 6.23 3.36 -0.11
N ARG A 149 5.75 4.38 0.61
CA ARG A 149 4.53 5.11 0.26
C ARG A 149 4.82 6.47 -0.39
N LEU A 150 6.11 6.82 -0.62
CA LEU A 150 6.48 8.02 -1.36
C LEU A 150 6.52 7.71 -2.87
N PRO A 151 5.54 8.19 -3.66
CA PRO A 151 5.49 7.93 -5.09
C PRO A 151 6.63 8.64 -5.81
N ARG A 152 7.14 8.04 -6.89
CA ARG A 152 8.31 8.53 -7.63
C ARG A 152 8.11 9.96 -8.15
N TYR A 153 6.92 10.28 -8.65
CA TYR A 153 6.65 11.61 -9.21
C TYR A 153 6.76 12.75 -8.18
N ALA A 154 6.63 12.43 -6.89
CA ALA A 154 6.71 13.41 -5.82
C ALA A 154 8.08 13.45 -5.13
N ARG A 155 9.08 12.66 -5.56
CA ARG A 155 10.43 12.67 -4.98
C ARG A 155 11.21 13.89 -5.44
N ASP A 156 12.04 14.45 -4.54
CA ASP A 156 12.81 15.68 -4.76
C ASP A 156 11.93 16.87 -5.18
N LYS A 157 10.76 16.98 -4.58
CA LYS A 157 9.79 18.05 -4.86
C LYS A 157 9.51 18.87 -3.63
N VAL A 158 9.31 20.18 -3.81
CA VAL A 158 8.98 21.10 -2.72
C VAL A 158 7.47 21.25 -2.64
N GLY A 159 6.95 21.01 -1.45
CA GLY A 159 5.53 21.20 -1.12
C GLY A 159 5.35 21.96 0.19
N VAL A 160 4.10 22.17 0.56
CA VAL A 160 3.73 22.85 1.80
C VAL A 160 2.94 21.89 2.68
N VAL A 161 3.29 21.80 3.94
CA VAL A 161 2.54 21.02 4.93
C VAL A 161 1.18 21.65 5.16
N GLU A 162 0.13 20.92 4.86
CA GLU A 162 -1.25 21.34 5.06
C GLU A 162 -1.82 20.83 6.39
N MET A 163 -1.52 19.59 6.76
CA MET A 163 -2.07 18.96 7.94
C MET A 163 -1.10 17.95 8.54
N CYS A 164 -1.15 17.81 9.87
CA CYS A 164 -0.50 16.72 10.60
C CYS A 164 -1.56 15.75 11.12
N HIS A 165 -1.39 14.46 10.78
CA HIS A 165 -2.32 13.38 11.15
C HIS A 165 -1.93 12.66 12.44
N GLY A 166 -0.85 13.08 13.11
CA GLY A 166 -0.28 12.34 14.23
C GLY A 166 0.64 11.20 13.79
N CYS A 167 0.98 10.31 14.73
CA CYS A 167 1.85 9.18 14.45
C CYS A 167 1.07 7.98 13.96
N HIS A 168 1.57 7.35 12.92
CA HIS A 168 1.01 6.14 12.31
C HIS A 168 2.08 5.05 12.15
N MET A 169 1.65 3.80 12.07
CA MET A 169 2.53 2.70 11.69
C MET A 169 3.26 3.06 10.40
N TYR A 170 4.57 2.84 10.39
CA TYR A 170 5.40 3.16 9.22
C TYR A 170 5.42 1.99 8.24
N PRO A 171 4.80 2.14 7.04
CA PRO A 171 4.64 1.04 6.09
C PRO A 171 5.94 0.39 5.66
N ASP A 172 7.01 1.18 5.51
CA ASP A 172 8.34 0.71 5.11
C ASP A 172 8.92 -0.30 6.12
N SER A 173 8.73 -0.04 7.41
CA SER A 173 9.20 -0.94 8.47
C SER A 173 8.29 -2.17 8.62
N VAL A 174 6.97 -1.98 8.51
CA VAL A 174 5.99 -3.06 8.61
C VAL A 174 6.20 -4.07 7.49
N ALA A 175 6.31 -3.61 6.24
CA ALA A 175 6.52 -4.50 5.09
C ALA A 175 7.86 -5.24 5.14
N ALA A 176 8.83 -4.73 5.90
CA ALA A 176 10.14 -5.35 6.12
C ALA A 176 10.20 -6.24 7.38
N ASP A 177 9.07 -6.53 8.03
CA ASP A 177 8.96 -7.28 9.30
C ASP A 177 9.79 -6.66 10.47
N LYS A 178 9.99 -5.32 10.44
CA LYS A 178 10.73 -4.55 11.45
C LYS A 178 9.83 -3.89 12.51
N GLY A 179 8.54 -4.28 12.54
CA GLY A 179 7.55 -3.74 13.46
C GLY A 179 6.97 -2.38 13.02
N ASP A 180 6.15 -1.80 13.90
CA ASP A 180 5.35 -0.62 13.61
C ASP A 180 6.17 0.65 13.36
N ASN A 181 7.27 0.84 14.09
CA ASN A 181 8.15 2.01 14.02
C ASN A 181 7.38 3.32 13.74
N PRO A 182 6.47 3.77 14.64
CA PRO A 182 5.55 4.86 14.37
C PRO A 182 6.26 6.14 13.93
N GLN A 183 5.73 6.76 12.89
CA GLN A 183 6.25 8.01 12.33
C GLN A 183 5.14 9.04 12.20
N TRP A 184 5.48 10.32 12.31
CA TRP A 184 4.56 11.41 12.02
C TRP A 184 4.14 11.37 10.55
N LEU A 185 2.87 11.62 10.30
CA LEU A 185 2.26 11.62 8.97
C LEU A 185 1.69 13.01 8.68
N TYR A 186 2.02 13.54 7.51
CA TYR A 186 1.60 14.87 7.08
C TYR A 186 0.93 14.80 5.71
N THR A 187 -0.14 15.57 5.52
CA THR A 187 -0.56 15.95 4.16
C THR A 187 0.36 17.05 3.67
N VAL A 188 1.03 16.81 2.55
CA VAL A 188 1.87 17.78 1.84
C VAL A 188 1.23 18.10 0.50
N VAL A 189 1.06 19.39 0.22
CA VAL A 189 0.44 19.91 -1.01
C VAL A 189 1.52 20.44 -1.94
N PHE A 190 1.48 20.00 -3.18
CA PHE A 190 2.39 20.41 -4.26
C PHE A 190 1.63 21.18 -5.32
N ASP A 191 2.24 22.22 -5.85
CA ASP A 191 1.77 22.84 -7.09
C ASP A 191 2.07 21.91 -8.28
N SER A 192 1.15 21.85 -9.24
CA SER A 192 1.32 21.04 -10.45
C SER A 192 2.61 21.37 -11.20
N ARG A 193 2.99 22.64 -11.24
CA ARG A 193 4.23 23.10 -11.89
C ARG A 193 5.51 22.59 -11.20
N GLU A 194 5.47 22.39 -9.90
CA GLU A 194 6.58 21.75 -9.18
C GLU A 194 6.73 20.28 -9.59
N LEU A 195 5.61 19.59 -9.80
CA LEU A 195 5.60 18.17 -10.13
C LEU A 195 5.87 17.91 -11.64
N TRP A 196 5.22 18.67 -12.51
CA TRP A 196 5.11 18.37 -13.93
C TRP A 196 5.79 19.41 -14.85
N GLY A 197 6.36 20.47 -14.28
CA GLY A 197 7.04 21.50 -15.03
C GLY A 197 6.18 22.73 -15.35
N PRO A 198 6.78 23.74 -16.00
CA PRO A 198 6.18 25.07 -16.16
C PRO A 198 4.90 25.10 -16.99
N ASP A 199 4.72 24.14 -17.88
CA ASP A 199 3.55 24.05 -18.77
C ASP A 199 2.33 23.37 -18.11
N ALA A 200 2.49 22.86 -16.89
CA ALA A 200 1.39 22.25 -16.15
C ALA A 200 0.32 23.28 -15.75
N ASP A 201 -0.94 22.84 -15.68
CA ASP A 201 -2.07 23.68 -15.27
C ASP A 201 -1.85 24.27 -13.87
N PRO A 202 -1.66 25.60 -13.76
CA PRO A 202 -1.33 26.24 -12.48
C PRO A 202 -2.47 26.22 -11.46
N THR A 203 -3.68 25.84 -11.86
CA THR A 203 -4.84 25.75 -10.97
C THR A 203 -4.88 24.42 -10.21
N LEU A 204 -4.13 23.42 -10.68
CA LEU A 204 -4.09 22.10 -10.06
C LEU A 204 -3.09 22.05 -8.91
N LYS A 205 -3.52 21.39 -7.83
CA LYS A 205 -2.69 21.03 -6.68
C LYS A 205 -2.84 19.54 -6.39
N ILE A 206 -1.75 18.92 -5.98
CA ILE A 206 -1.70 17.51 -5.65
C ILE A 206 -1.32 17.36 -4.18
N SER A 207 -2.15 16.66 -3.43
CA SER A 207 -1.89 16.34 -2.02
C SER A 207 -1.43 14.89 -1.91
N ILE A 208 -0.39 14.66 -1.11
CA ILE A 208 0.02 13.32 -0.69
C ILE A 208 0.16 13.26 0.82
N ASP A 209 -0.10 12.08 1.39
CA ASP A 209 0.24 11.81 2.78
C ASP A 209 1.66 11.26 2.84
N ALA A 210 2.56 12.05 3.42
CA ALA A 210 3.99 11.77 3.51
C ALA A 210 4.42 11.54 4.96
N PHE A 211 5.12 10.44 5.22
CA PHE A 211 5.73 10.19 6.52
C PHE A 211 6.97 11.07 6.74
N GLU A 212 7.20 11.48 7.99
CA GLU A 212 8.31 12.35 8.37
C GLU A 212 9.69 11.90 7.83
N PRO A 213 10.04 10.59 7.84
CA PRO A 213 11.31 10.14 7.25
C PRO A 213 11.49 10.44 5.76
N TYR A 214 10.40 10.71 5.03
CA TYR A 214 10.45 11.09 3.61
C TYR A 214 10.72 12.58 3.39
N LEU A 215 10.68 13.38 4.45
CA LEU A 215 10.71 14.84 4.37
C LEU A 215 12.00 15.41 4.95
N GLU A 216 12.37 16.57 4.43
CA GLU A 216 13.42 17.46 4.95
C GLU A 216 12.99 18.92 4.77
N PRO A 217 13.54 19.86 5.52
CA PRO A 217 13.28 21.30 5.29
C PRO A 217 13.66 21.69 3.85
N ALA A 218 12.82 22.55 3.21
CA ALA A 218 13.08 23.03 1.84
C ALA A 218 13.93 24.29 1.82
#